data_ce744002874bbc7b504f9213b1f25b8c
#
_entry.id   ce744002874bbc7b504f9213b1f25b8c
#
_cell.length_a   1.000
_cell.length_b   1.000
_cell.length_c   1.000
_cell.angle_alpha   90.00
_cell.angle_beta   90.00
_cell.angle_gamma   90.00
#
_symmetry.space_group_name_H-M   'P 1'
#
loop_
_entity.id
_entity.type
_entity.pdbx_description
1 polymer ?
#
loop_
_entity_poly.entity_id
_entity_poly.type
_entity_poly.pdbx_seq_one_letter_code
_entity_poly.pdbx_strand_id
1 'polypeptide(L)'
;MTARCPACGTFAAVSDRFCEECGRQLGIQRIALPPTAAPTANSDNTRPTMLVRPAVATVQRYTGTTLTYDSEAAPACQGCGGENFDADGFCLVCGQRGPEHDRFEADLGGVALVTDRGNVHAHNEDAVAVAVLESSNPGTPPALIIAVCDGVSTSEDPQAASGAAVRTGVDACLTALAAGSSAEDSVMAGLSEAAQAVRDIGTDGRSPSCTYVGAVVQFDESGGAHLTVANVGDSRAYWLQADPDGSQRLTLDDSLAQEMVNTGAMDPDSAMDSPHAHVLTRWLGADGEPRPWSDHCVRTLHARAPGVLLICSDGLWNYLPESPALAAIATADAPMPAARALVDYALAAGGKDNITVALVPVPFSEQPGEAP
;
A
#
# COMPACT_ATOMS: atom_id res chain seq x y z
N MET A 1 -1.09 7.08 25.91
CA MET A 1 -2.16 6.07 26.13
C MET A 1 -1.48 4.71 26.25
N THR A 2 -1.95 3.83 27.14
CA THR A 2 -1.39 2.49 27.32
C THR A 2 -2.45 1.45 26.99
N ALA A 3 -2.05 0.37 26.33
CA ALA A 3 -2.90 -0.79 26.06
C ALA A 3 -2.35 -2.01 26.81
N ARG A 4 -3.20 -3.03 27.04
CA ARG A 4 -2.74 -4.27 27.67
C ARG A 4 -2.22 -5.23 26.60
N CYS A 5 -1.06 -5.83 26.85
CA CYS A 5 -0.57 -6.92 26.04
C CYS A 5 -1.56 -8.10 26.07
N PRO A 6 -2.02 -8.61 24.91
CA PRO A 6 -2.98 -9.70 24.88
C PRO A 6 -2.41 -11.05 25.38
N ALA A 7 -1.09 -11.17 25.48
CA ALA A 7 -0.42 -12.39 25.91
C ALA A 7 -0.18 -12.45 27.41
N CYS A 8 0.35 -11.38 28.02
CA CYS A 8 0.74 -11.37 29.44
C CYS A 8 -0.04 -10.37 30.29
N GLY A 9 -0.90 -9.54 29.71
CA GLY A 9 -1.72 -8.56 30.41
C GLY A 9 -0.97 -7.31 30.86
N THR A 10 0.35 -7.21 30.68
CA THR A 10 1.18 -6.06 31.05
C THR A 10 0.81 -4.82 30.22
N PHE A 11 0.86 -3.64 30.83
CA PHE A 11 0.60 -2.40 30.09
C PHE A 11 1.80 -2.04 29.21
N ALA A 12 1.51 -1.74 27.95
CA ALA A 12 2.47 -1.25 26.96
C ALA A 12 2.01 0.11 26.42
N ALA A 13 2.91 0.96 26.00
CA ALA A 13 2.55 2.20 25.32
C ALA A 13 1.95 1.87 23.93
N VAL A 14 1.06 2.73 23.45
CA VAL A 14 0.42 2.53 22.12
C VAL A 14 1.46 2.59 20.99
N SER A 15 2.63 3.19 21.27
CA SER A 15 3.77 3.26 20.37
C SER A 15 4.69 2.03 20.40
N ASP A 16 4.50 1.13 21.37
CA ASP A 16 5.41 0.00 21.55
C ASP A 16 5.11 -1.08 20.52
N ARG A 17 6.14 -1.45 19.78
CA ARG A 17 6.05 -2.54 18.78
C ARG A 17 6.05 -3.92 19.43
N PHE A 18 6.63 -4.04 20.64
CA PHE A 18 6.76 -5.29 21.38
C PHE A 18 6.41 -5.07 22.85
N CYS A 19 5.88 -6.09 23.49
CA CYS A 19 5.70 -6.11 24.92
C CYS A 19 7.07 -6.29 25.60
N GLU A 20 7.51 -5.34 26.41
CA GLU A 20 8.79 -5.40 27.12
C GLU A 20 8.89 -6.59 28.08
N GLU A 21 7.75 -7.08 28.58
CA GLU A 21 7.72 -8.18 29.55
C GLU A 21 7.78 -9.56 28.89
N CYS A 22 7.07 -9.79 27.78
CA CYS A 22 6.96 -11.11 27.17
C CYS A 22 7.50 -11.18 25.74
N GLY A 23 8.03 -10.08 25.20
CA GLY A 23 8.57 -10.01 23.85
C GLY A 23 7.54 -10.09 22.73
N ARG A 24 6.24 -10.24 23.05
CA ARG A 24 5.20 -10.37 22.02
C ARG A 24 5.03 -9.08 21.25
N GLN A 25 5.01 -9.20 19.94
CA GLN A 25 4.68 -8.08 19.06
C GLN A 25 3.25 -7.61 19.36
N LEU A 26 3.11 -6.32 19.64
CA LEU A 26 1.84 -5.67 19.90
C LEU A 26 1.30 -5.25 18.54
N GLY A 27 0.44 -6.08 17.96
CA GLY A 27 -0.08 -5.97 16.62
C GLY A 27 -0.80 -4.65 16.34
N ILE A 28 -1.00 -4.37 15.06
CA ILE A 28 -1.70 -3.21 14.51
C ILE A 28 -3.08 -3.09 15.17
N GLN A 29 -3.20 -2.07 16.04
CA GLN A 29 -4.51 -1.73 16.58
C GLN A 29 -5.31 -1.03 15.48
N ARG A 30 -6.58 -1.40 15.32
CA ARG A 30 -7.57 -0.56 14.64
C ARG A 30 -7.54 0.81 15.32
N ILE A 31 -6.97 1.81 14.70
CA ILE A 31 -6.99 3.16 15.23
C ILE A 31 -8.35 3.75 14.87
N ALA A 32 -9.34 3.54 15.76
CA ALA A 32 -10.46 4.43 15.80
C ALA A 32 -9.92 5.77 16.35
N LEU A 33 -9.94 6.82 15.54
CA LEU A 33 -9.66 8.16 16.04
C LEU A 33 -10.70 8.46 17.13
N PRO A 34 -10.28 8.96 18.31
CA PRO A 34 -11.24 9.44 19.29
C PRO A 34 -12.09 10.56 18.65
N PRO A 35 -13.38 10.64 18.97
CA PRO A 35 -14.20 11.76 18.53
C PRO A 35 -13.52 13.04 18.96
N THR A 36 -13.29 13.94 18.02
CA THR A 36 -12.77 15.28 18.31
C THR A 36 -13.60 15.89 19.43
N ALA A 37 -12.96 16.17 20.56
CA ALA A 37 -13.60 16.82 21.69
C ALA A 37 -14.27 18.11 21.17
N ALA A 38 -15.56 18.23 21.38
CA ALA A 38 -16.29 19.44 21.08
C ALA A 38 -15.65 20.60 21.81
N PRO A 39 -15.43 21.77 21.18
CA PRO A 39 -14.94 22.93 21.88
C PRO A 39 -15.96 23.29 22.96
N THR A 40 -15.47 23.42 24.19
CA THR A 40 -16.26 23.94 25.31
C THR A 40 -16.78 25.33 24.94
N ALA A 41 -18.10 25.46 24.93
CA ALA A 41 -18.79 26.71 24.67
C ALA A 41 -18.45 27.71 25.78
N ASN A 42 -17.74 28.76 25.43
CA ASN A 42 -17.78 29.99 26.20
C ASN A 42 -19.03 30.79 25.76
N SER A 43 -19.86 31.04 26.72
CA SER A 43 -21.07 31.82 26.57
C SER A 43 -20.71 33.29 26.28
N ASP A 44 -20.99 33.75 25.05
CA ASP A 44 -21.42 35.11 24.82
C ASP A 44 -22.33 35.19 23.59
N ASN A 45 -23.39 35.93 23.79
CA ASN A 45 -24.68 36.00 23.14
C ASN A 45 -24.61 36.86 21.87
N THR A 46 -24.70 36.26 20.65
CA THR A 46 -25.28 36.96 19.47
C THR A 46 -25.70 35.93 18.39
N ARG A 47 -26.97 35.97 18.04
CA ARG A 47 -27.76 35.40 16.94
C ARG A 47 -27.21 34.19 16.15
N PRO A 48 -28.03 33.12 15.95
CA PRO A 48 -27.60 31.94 15.24
C PRO A 48 -27.60 32.16 13.71
N THR A 49 -26.43 32.28 13.13
CA THR A 49 -26.23 31.95 11.72
C THR A 49 -26.18 30.44 11.65
N MET A 50 -27.08 29.81 10.90
CA MET A 50 -27.04 28.38 10.61
C MET A 50 -25.71 28.07 9.92
N LEU A 51 -24.71 27.63 10.70
CA LEU A 51 -23.56 26.96 10.19
C LEU A 51 -23.99 25.51 9.85
N VAL A 52 -24.14 25.23 8.57
CA VAL A 52 -24.21 23.86 8.08
C VAL A 52 -22.90 23.19 8.54
N ARG A 53 -22.99 22.31 9.55
CA ARG A 53 -21.86 21.48 9.97
C ARG A 53 -21.51 20.56 8.79
N PRO A 54 -20.24 20.52 8.33
CA PRO A 54 -19.84 19.48 7.40
C PRO A 54 -20.10 18.13 8.07
N ALA A 55 -20.73 17.25 7.34
CA ALA A 55 -21.05 15.92 7.80
C ALA A 55 -19.72 15.20 8.15
N VAL A 56 -19.67 14.56 9.31
CA VAL A 56 -18.49 13.85 9.79
C VAL A 56 -18.32 12.59 8.94
N ALA A 57 -17.31 12.56 8.09
CA ALA A 57 -16.97 11.37 7.33
C ALA A 57 -16.37 10.31 8.28
N THR A 58 -16.85 9.08 8.21
CA THR A 58 -16.27 7.94 8.91
C THR A 58 -15.06 7.46 8.13
N VAL A 59 -13.91 7.38 8.78
CA VAL A 59 -12.67 6.95 8.17
C VAL A 59 -12.28 5.59 8.73
N GLN A 60 -12.17 4.59 7.85
CA GLN A 60 -11.59 3.29 8.18
C GLN A 60 -10.22 3.21 7.52
N ARG A 61 -9.20 2.84 8.31
CA ARG A 61 -7.82 2.71 7.84
C ARG A 61 -7.35 1.29 8.01
N TYR A 62 -6.75 0.76 6.96
CA TYR A 62 -6.14 -0.55 6.94
C TYR A 62 -4.71 -0.39 6.43
N THR A 63 -3.74 -0.71 7.28
CA THR A 63 -2.32 -0.70 6.91
C THR A 63 -1.79 -2.12 6.97
N GLY A 64 -1.17 -2.58 5.89
CA GLY A 64 -0.48 -3.85 5.80
C GLY A 64 1.01 -3.61 5.63
N THR A 65 1.74 -3.55 6.72
CA THR A 65 3.16 -3.79 6.79
C THR A 65 3.33 -4.86 7.84
N THR A 66 3.80 -6.03 7.44
CA THR A 66 4.14 -7.13 8.35
C THR A 66 2.98 -7.68 9.20
N LEU A 67 2.53 -8.85 8.84
CA LEU A 67 2.03 -9.92 9.71
C LEU A 67 1.17 -9.50 10.91
N THR A 68 -0.12 -9.31 10.70
CA THR A 68 -1.04 -9.74 11.73
C THR A 68 -1.10 -11.26 11.64
N TYR A 69 -0.43 -11.95 12.55
CA TYR A 69 -0.77 -13.32 12.86
C TYR A 69 -2.22 -13.30 13.36
N ASP A 70 -3.14 -13.72 12.52
CA ASP A 70 -4.39 -14.21 13.02
C ASP A 70 -4.08 -15.50 13.79
N SER A 71 -4.59 -15.64 15.00
CA SER A 71 -4.22 -16.66 15.97
C SER A 71 -4.76 -18.06 15.65
N GLU A 72 -5.05 -18.37 14.40
CA GLU A 72 -5.32 -19.71 13.95
C GLU A 72 -4.01 -20.42 13.63
N ALA A 73 -3.54 -21.20 14.62
CA ALA A 73 -2.48 -22.19 14.57
C ALA A 73 -1.24 -21.77 13.76
N ALA A 74 -0.20 -21.28 14.45
CA ALA A 74 1.13 -21.14 13.86
C ALA A 74 1.46 -22.42 13.07
N PRO A 75 1.87 -22.31 11.78
CA PRO A 75 2.09 -23.49 10.96
C PRO A 75 3.20 -24.34 11.60
N ALA A 76 2.95 -25.65 11.71
CA ALA A 76 3.88 -26.56 12.30
C ALA A 76 5.21 -26.61 11.51
N CYS A 77 6.31 -26.80 12.21
CA CYS A 77 7.62 -26.95 11.60
C CYS A 77 7.61 -28.04 10.52
N GLN A 78 7.99 -27.70 9.30
CA GLN A 78 8.02 -28.65 8.18
C GLN A 78 9.01 -29.80 8.39
N GLY A 79 10.00 -29.62 9.25
CA GLY A 79 10.99 -30.66 9.53
C GLY A 79 10.58 -31.67 10.62
N CYS A 80 9.82 -31.24 11.65
CA CYS A 80 9.51 -32.12 12.78
C CYS A 80 8.08 -32.01 13.30
N GLY A 81 7.23 -31.15 12.73
CA GLY A 81 5.87 -30.91 13.18
C GLY A 81 5.74 -30.11 14.51
N GLY A 82 6.84 -29.59 15.06
CA GLY A 82 6.80 -28.77 16.27
C GLY A 82 6.11 -27.42 16.02
N GLU A 83 5.30 -26.96 16.98
CA GLU A 83 4.49 -25.73 16.87
C GLU A 83 5.13 -24.51 17.55
N ASN A 84 6.27 -24.66 18.21
CA ASN A 84 6.93 -23.62 18.97
C ASN A 84 8.23 -23.19 18.31
N PHE A 85 8.40 -21.86 18.13
CA PHE A 85 9.59 -21.22 17.54
C PHE A 85 10.15 -20.19 18.51
N ASP A 86 11.48 -19.97 18.45
CA ASP A 86 12.13 -18.90 19.21
C ASP A 86 11.91 -17.52 18.54
N ALA A 87 12.48 -16.46 19.16
CA ALA A 87 12.35 -15.08 18.66
C ALA A 87 13.01 -14.86 17.29
N ASP A 88 13.93 -15.74 16.89
CA ASP A 88 14.63 -15.70 15.61
C ASP A 88 13.97 -16.63 14.56
N GLY A 89 12.82 -17.23 14.90
CA GLY A 89 12.03 -18.06 14.01
C GLY A 89 12.51 -19.51 13.88
N PHE A 90 13.42 -20.01 14.73
CA PHE A 90 13.87 -21.39 14.71
C PHE A 90 12.99 -22.29 15.60
N CYS A 91 12.65 -23.47 15.07
CA CYS A 91 11.85 -24.46 15.80
C CYS A 91 12.58 -24.90 17.07
N LEU A 92 11.93 -24.76 18.23
CA LEU A 92 12.50 -25.14 19.53
C LEU A 92 12.74 -26.65 19.68
N VAL A 93 12.15 -27.48 18.77
CA VAL A 93 12.28 -28.93 18.82
C VAL A 93 13.48 -29.42 17.99
N CYS A 94 13.65 -28.92 16.76
CA CYS A 94 14.66 -29.43 15.84
C CYS A 94 15.67 -28.39 15.36
N GLY A 95 15.53 -27.13 15.74
CA GLY A 95 16.41 -26.04 15.32
C GLY A 95 16.27 -25.65 13.86
N GLN A 96 15.34 -26.24 13.11
CA GLN A 96 15.07 -25.83 11.74
C GLN A 96 14.32 -24.50 11.73
N ARG A 97 14.68 -23.60 10.81
CA ARG A 97 13.95 -22.35 10.62
C ARG A 97 12.50 -22.66 10.27
N GLY A 98 11.58 -22.04 10.99
CA GLY A 98 10.15 -22.18 10.74
C GLY A 98 9.76 -21.59 9.37
N PRO A 99 8.57 -21.90 8.88
CA PRO A 99 8.06 -21.21 7.71
C PRO A 99 7.92 -19.72 8.06
N GLU A 100 8.72 -18.89 7.43
CA GLU A 100 8.57 -17.45 7.52
C GLU A 100 7.40 -17.05 6.64
N HIS A 101 6.31 -16.68 7.26
CA HIS A 101 5.19 -16.07 6.56
C HIS A 101 5.36 -14.54 6.57
N ASP A 102 6.25 -14.03 5.73
CA ASP A 102 6.29 -12.63 5.35
C ASP A 102 5.25 -12.38 4.23
N ARG A 103 4.08 -12.99 4.35
CA ARG A 103 2.92 -12.79 3.49
C ARG A 103 1.78 -12.20 4.29
N PHE A 104 1.19 -11.14 3.77
CA PHE A 104 0.00 -10.51 4.32
C PHE A 104 -1.08 -10.43 3.25
N GLU A 105 -2.31 -10.71 3.64
CA GLU A 105 -3.49 -10.61 2.77
C GLU A 105 -4.59 -9.86 3.50
N ALA A 106 -5.32 -9.01 2.77
CA ALA A 106 -6.50 -8.34 3.29
C ALA A 106 -7.56 -8.19 2.20
N ASP A 107 -8.79 -8.60 2.52
CA ASP A 107 -9.98 -8.31 1.74
C ASP A 107 -10.80 -7.23 2.49
N LEU A 108 -11.01 -6.11 1.83
CA LEU A 108 -11.64 -4.93 2.42
C LEU A 108 -13.01 -4.65 1.78
N GLY A 109 -13.78 -5.71 1.49
CA GLY A 109 -15.11 -5.57 0.91
C GLY A 109 -15.08 -5.24 -0.59
N GLY A 110 -14.11 -5.82 -1.32
CA GLY A 110 -13.93 -5.66 -2.76
C GLY A 110 -12.56 -5.10 -3.14
N VAL A 111 -11.77 -4.57 -2.21
CA VAL A 111 -10.36 -4.24 -2.43
C VAL A 111 -9.51 -5.37 -1.88
N ALA A 112 -8.68 -5.98 -2.72
CA ALA A 112 -7.81 -7.08 -2.33
C ALA A 112 -6.36 -6.62 -2.26
N LEU A 113 -5.69 -6.94 -1.16
CA LEU A 113 -4.28 -6.69 -0.94
C LEU A 113 -3.56 -8.00 -0.69
N VAL A 114 -2.45 -8.22 -1.37
CA VAL A 114 -1.53 -9.32 -1.09
C VAL A 114 -0.11 -8.78 -1.17
N THR A 115 0.68 -9.03 -0.14
CA THR A 115 2.13 -8.79 -0.16
C THR A 115 2.85 -10.04 0.30
N ASP A 116 3.94 -10.39 -0.37
CA ASP A 116 4.73 -11.61 -0.13
C ASP A 116 6.22 -11.28 -0.23
N ARG A 117 7.01 -11.89 0.63
CA ARG A 117 8.46 -11.71 0.65
C ARG A 117 9.18 -12.20 -0.63
N GLY A 118 8.53 -13.06 -1.39
CA GLY A 118 9.19 -13.78 -2.47
C GLY A 118 10.06 -14.96 -1.97
N ASN A 119 10.80 -15.54 -2.91
CA ASN A 119 11.58 -16.76 -2.64
C ASN A 119 13.03 -16.47 -2.22
N VAL A 120 13.55 -15.27 -2.44
CA VAL A 120 15.00 -14.97 -2.33
C VAL A 120 15.30 -14.01 -1.17
N HIS A 121 14.51 -12.99 -0.97
CA HIS A 121 14.72 -11.99 0.08
C HIS A 121 14.58 -12.58 1.49
N ALA A 122 15.33 -12.05 2.45
CA ALA A 122 15.24 -12.46 3.86
C ALA A 122 13.99 -11.87 4.54
N HIS A 123 13.57 -10.68 4.14
CA HIS A 123 12.45 -9.93 4.70
C HIS A 123 11.60 -9.36 3.58
N ASN A 124 10.36 -8.99 3.91
CA ASN A 124 9.50 -8.22 3.03
C ASN A 124 9.74 -6.73 3.29
N GLU A 125 10.34 -6.06 2.33
CA GLU A 125 10.69 -4.63 2.34
C GLU A 125 9.59 -3.77 1.70
N ASP A 126 8.62 -4.42 1.05
CA ASP A 126 7.43 -3.78 0.51
C ASP A 126 6.45 -3.38 1.61
N ALA A 127 5.66 -2.35 1.33
CA ALA A 127 4.55 -1.94 2.19
C ALA A 127 3.35 -1.52 1.37
N VAL A 128 2.15 -1.75 1.93
CA VAL A 128 0.87 -1.33 1.36
C VAL A 128 -0.03 -0.74 2.43
N ALA A 129 -0.77 0.31 2.10
CA ALA A 129 -1.80 0.88 2.96
C ALA A 129 -3.03 1.29 2.14
N VAL A 130 -4.20 1.16 2.76
CA VAL A 130 -5.49 1.59 2.20
C VAL A 130 -6.29 2.35 3.24
N ALA A 131 -7.00 3.38 2.79
CA ALA A 131 -8.02 4.06 3.56
C ALA A 131 -9.30 4.19 2.73
N VAL A 132 -10.44 4.14 3.40
CA VAL A 132 -11.77 4.38 2.83
C VAL A 132 -12.30 5.67 3.40
N LEU A 133 -12.69 6.60 2.54
CA LEU A 133 -13.41 7.82 2.91
C LEU A 133 -14.88 7.63 2.57
N GLU A 134 -15.67 7.32 3.59
CA GLU A 134 -17.13 7.24 3.44
C GLU A 134 -17.75 8.64 3.39
N SER A 135 -18.72 8.80 2.49
CA SER A 135 -19.52 10.03 2.45
C SER A 135 -20.65 9.94 3.48
N SER A 136 -20.87 11.03 4.22
CA SER A 136 -22.03 11.16 5.10
C SER A 136 -23.34 11.39 4.34
N ASN A 137 -23.29 11.65 3.04
CA ASN A 137 -24.47 11.77 2.21
C ASN A 137 -24.91 10.39 1.74
N PRO A 138 -26.13 9.92 2.11
CA PRO A 138 -26.63 8.65 1.65
C PRO A 138 -26.64 8.57 0.12
N GLY A 139 -26.05 7.49 -0.43
CA GLY A 139 -25.99 7.24 -1.86
C GLY A 139 -24.74 7.80 -2.57
N THR A 140 -23.92 8.58 -1.90
CA THR A 140 -22.62 8.97 -2.48
C THR A 140 -21.61 7.83 -2.27
N PRO A 141 -21.01 7.27 -3.33
CA PRO A 141 -20.02 6.20 -3.21
C PRO A 141 -18.81 6.64 -2.38
N PRO A 142 -18.13 5.70 -1.68
CA PRO A 142 -16.91 6.00 -0.97
C PRO A 142 -15.78 6.36 -1.93
N ALA A 143 -14.76 7.06 -1.42
CA ALA A 143 -13.49 7.19 -2.09
C ALA A 143 -12.46 6.27 -1.42
N LEU A 144 -11.57 5.67 -2.23
CA LEU A 144 -10.48 4.83 -1.75
C LEU A 144 -9.16 5.56 -1.94
N ILE A 145 -8.29 5.43 -0.95
CA ILE A 145 -6.91 5.92 -1.00
C ILE A 145 -6.00 4.71 -0.78
N ILE A 146 -5.06 4.49 -1.68
CA ILE A 146 -4.17 3.32 -1.64
C ILE A 146 -2.75 3.79 -1.89
N ALA A 147 -1.78 3.21 -1.20
CA ALA A 147 -0.36 3.39 -1.52
C ALA A 147 0.39 2.06 -1.40
N VAL A 148 1.30 1.83 -2.35
CA VAL A 148 2.30 0.76 -2.34
C VAL A 148 3.67 1.41 -2.42
N CYS A 149 4.61 0.94 -1.61
CA CYS A 149 6.00 1.36 -1.60
C CYS A 149 6.89 0.12 -1.56
N ASP A 150 7.92 0.12 -2.37
CA ASP A 150 8.95 -0.89 -2.44
C ASP A 150 10.21 -0.32 -1.79
N GLY A 151 10.75 -1.02 -0.80
CA GLY A 151 11.96 -0.61 -0.08
C GLY A 151 13.21 -0.87 -0.90
N VAL A 152 14.02 0.15 -1.15
CA VAL A 152 15.28 -0.02 -1.92
C VAL A 152 16.26 -0.88 -1.15
N SER A 153 16.41 -2.16 -1.51
CA SER A 153 17.19 -3.17 -0.77
C SER A 153 18.67 -2.81 -0.56
N THR A 154 19.23 -1.92 -1.38
CA THR A 154 20.61 -1.42 -1.20
C THR A 154 20.72 -0.26 -0.22
N SER A 155 19.58 0.28 0.25
CA SER A 155 19.53 1.32 1.26
C SER A 155 19.58 0.73 2.69
N GLU A 156 19.77 1.58 3.69
CA GLU A 156 19.69 1.15 5.08
C GLU A 156 18.25 1.18 5.57
N ASP A 157 17.74 0.08 6.14
CA ASP A 157 16.39 -0.06 6.70
C ASP A 157 15.25 0.23 5.69
N PRO A 158 15.24 -0.42 4.51
CA PRO A 158 14.25 -0.18 3.44
C PRO A 158 12.82 -0.43 3.90
N GLN A 159 12.59 -1.40 4.79
CA GLN A 159 11.29 -1.69 5.39
C GLN A 159 10.76 -0.53 6.24
N ALA A 160 11.62 0.19 6.95
CA ALA A 160 11.20 1.38 7.69
C ALA A 160 10.78 2.50 6.74
N ALA A 161 11.48 2.66 5.61
CA ALA A 161 11.16 3.65 4.58
C ALA A 161 9.79 3.37 3.96
N SER A 162 9.58 2.20 3.39
CA SER A 162 8.32 1.81 2.74
C SER A 162 7.14 1.90 3.71
N GLY A 163 7.32 1.37 4.95
CA GLY A 163 6.29 1.41 5.98
C GLY A 163 5.95 2.83 6.46
N ALA A 164 6.91 3.75 6.58
CA ALA A 164 6.65 5.14 6.91
C ALA A 164 5.93 5.85 5.75
N ALA A 165 6.40 5.65 4.53
CA ALA A 165 5.86 6.27 3.33
C ALA A 165 4.38 5.94 3.10
N VAL A 166 3.99 4.65 3.12
CA VAL A 166 2.60 4.27 2.87
C VAL A 166 1.65 4.80 3.96
N ARG A 167 2.06 4.75 5.24
CA ARG A 167 1.22 5.24 6.35
C ARG A 167 0.99 6.73 6.25
N THR A 168 2.08 7.49 6.16
CA THR A 168 2.02 8.95 6.15
C THR A 168 1.39 9.45 4.85
N GLY A 169 1.71 8.83 3.72
CA GLY A 169 1.14 9.19 2.42
C GLY A 169 -0.36 9.00 2.35
N VAL A 170 -0.87 7.84 2.80
CA VAL A 170 -2.32 7.58 2.84
C VAL A 170 -3.02 8.52 3.83
N ASP A 171 -2.43 8.78 5.00
CA ASP A 171 -3.02 9.68 6.01
C ASP A 171 -3.12 11.12 5.53
N ALA A 172 -2.08 11.63 4.88
CA ALA A 172 -2.04 12.99 4.35
C ALA A 172 -3.02 13.14 3.17
N CYS A 173 -3.02 12.18 2.24
CA CYS A 173 -3.95 12.15 1.11
C CYS A 173 -5.41 12.12 1.59
N LEU A 174 -5.74 11.24 2.54
CA LEU A 174 -7.06 11.14 3.16
C LEU A 174 -7.47 12.45 3.83
N THR A 175 -6.56 13.07 4.57
CA THR A 175 -6.81 14.34 5.28
C THR A 175 -7.12 15.45 4.29
N ALA A 176 -6.35 15.57 3.21
CA ALA A 176 -6.56 16.56 2.16
C ALA A 176 -7.91 16.34 1.44
N LEU A 177 -8.20 15.10 1.07
CA LEU A 177 -9.44 14.74 0.38
C LEU A 177 -10.67 14.99 1.27
N ALA A 178 -10.59 14.63 2.55
CA ALA A 178 -11.66 14.89 3.54
C ALA A 178 -11.88 16.39 3.80
N ALA A 179 -10.84 17.21 3.62
CA ALA A 179 -10.92 18.67 3.69
C ALA A 179 -11.51 19.31 2.41
N GLY A 180 -11.78 18.52 1.36
CA GLY A 180 -12.36 18.99 0.10
C GLY A 180 -11.33 19.39 -0.96
N SER A 181 -10.06 19.02 -0.81
CA SER A 181 -9.06 19.19 -1.86
C SER A 181 -9.39 18.33 -3.08
N SER A 182 -8.88 18.70 -4.25
CA SER A 182 -8.98 17.87 -5.45
C SER A 182 -8.25 16.53 -5.26
N ALA A 183 -8.58 15.52 -6.07
CA ALA A 183 -7.86 14.25 -6.03
C ALA A 183 -6.36 14.43 -6.36
N GLU A 184 -6.05 15.32 -7.32
CA GLU A 184 -4.67 15.65 -7.70
C GLU A 184 -3.90 16.31 -6.55
N ASP A 185 -4.49 17.33 -5.90
CA ASP A 185 -3.85 17.97 -4.74
C ASP A 185 -3.70 16.97 -3.57
N SER A 186 -4.66 16.05 -3.41
CA SER A 186 -4.63 15.05 -2.34
C SER A 186 -3.53 14.00 -2.54
N VAL A 187 -3.37 13.45 -3.76
CA VAL A 187 -2.26 12.49 -4.02
C VAL A 187 -0.90 13.19 -3.94
N MET A 188 -0.82 14.47 -4.30
CA MET A 188 0.41 15.26 -4.17
C MET A 188 0.74 15.57 -2.71
N ALA A 189 -0.26 15.85 -1.88
CA ALA A 189 -0.08 16.00 -0.44
C ALA A 189 0.43 14.67 0.16
N GLY A 190 -0.18 13.54 -0.24
CA GLY A 190 0.25 12.20 0.17
C GLY A 190 1.70 11.92 -0.19
N LEU A 191 2.08 12.14 -1.44
CA LEU A 191 3.46 11.96 -1.91
C LEU A 191 4.46 12.85 -1.16
N SER A 192 4.12 14.11 -0.94
CA SER A 192 4.99 15.08 -0.27
C SER A 192 5.25 14.71 1.19
N GLU A 193 4.20 14.32 1.92
CA GLU A 193 4.31 13.91 3.32
C GLU A 193 4.97 12.52 3.46
N ALA A 194 4.74 11.60 2.52
CA ALA A 194 5.47 10.34 2.45
C ALA A 194 6.98 10.58 2.30
N ALA A 195 7.37 11.45 1.37
CA ALA A 195 8.77 11.81 1.16
C ALA A 195 9.39 12.48 2.39
N GLN A 196 8.63 13.34 3.10
CA GLN A 196 9.10 13.94 4.34
C GLN A 196 9.28 12.89 5.44
N ALA A 197 8.34 11.95 5.58
CA ALA A 197 8.42 10.89 6.60
C ALA A 197 9.64 9.99 6.39
N VAL A 198 9.99 9.66 5.13
CA VAL A 198 11.21 8.89 4.82
C VAL A 198 12.46 9.68 5.15
N ARG A 199 12.50 10.98 4.85
CA ARG A 199 13.63 11.84 5.26
C ARG A 199 13.80 11.91 6.77
N ASP A 200 12.71 11.99 7.51
CA ASP A 200 12.72 12.17 8.97
C ASP A 200 13.21 10.93 9.73
N ILE A 201 13.11 9.72 9.14
CA ILE A 201 13.69 8.50 9.71
C ILE A 201 15.16 8.32 9.35
N GLY A 202 15.67 9.09 8.39
CA GLY A 202 17.10 9.15 8.09
C GLY A 202 17.90 9.75 9.25
N THR A 203 19.08 9.23 9.49
CA THR A 203 20.03 9.74 10.47
C THR A 203 21.40 9.91 9.84
N ASP A 204 22.35 10.56 10.51
CA ASP A 204 23.72 10.68 10.03
C ASP A 204 24.31 9.29 9.74
N GLY A 205 24.53 9.00 8.45
CA GLY A 205 25.04 7.73 7.95
C GLY A 205 23.99 6.65 7.68
N ARG A 206 22.69 6.98 7.73
CA ARG A 206 21.59 6.10 7.32
C ARG A 206 20.64 6.84 6.41
N SER A 207 20.42 6.30 5.22
CA SER A 207 19.52 6.84 4.21
C SER A 207 18.49 5.79 3.77
N PRO A 208 17.46 5.51 4.61
CA PRO A 208 16.37 4.65 4.21
C PRO A 208 15.71 5.20 2.95
N SER A 209 15.36 4.32 2.03
CA SER A 209 14.82 4.72 0.73
C SER A 209 13.77 3.73 0.24
N CYS A 210 12.77 4.25 -0.50
CA CYS A 210 11.72 3.44 -1.11
C CYS A 210 11.16 4.11 -2.36
N THR A 211 10.44 3.34 -3.18
CA THR A 211 9.54 3.85 -4.21
C THR A 211 8.24 4.34 -3.59
N TYR A 212 7.38 4.93 -4.39
CA TYR A 212 6.02 5.31 -3.99
C TYR A 212 5.08 5.26 -5.18
N VAL A 213 3.97 4.56 -5.04
CA VAL A 213 2.81 4.71 -5.92
C VAL A 213 1.55 4.82 -5.08
N GLY A 214 0.87 5.96 -5.18
CA GLY A 214 -0.38 6.23 -4.46
C GLY A 214 -1.51 6.55 -5.41
N ALA A 215 -2.75 6.19 -5.04
CA ALA A 215 -3.93 6.45 -5.83
C ALA A 215 -5.12 6.90 -4.98
N VAL A 216 -5.92 7.78 -5.56
CA VAL A 216 -7.30 8.10 -5.14
C VAL A 216 -8.25 7.54 -6.18
N VAL A 217 -9.22 6.74 -5.72
CA VAL A 217 -10.32 6.21 -6.54
C VAL A 217 -11.61 6.83 -6.05
N GLN A 218 -12.24 7.64 -6.89
CA GLN A 218 -13.55 8.26 -6.63
C GLN A 218 -14.57 7.64 -7.57
N PHE A 219 -15.49 6.86 -7.00
CA PHE A 219 -16.57 6.24 -7.77
C PHE A 219 -17.63 7.27 -8.13
N ASP A 220 -18.20 7.17 -9.31
CA ASP A 220 -19.30 8.00 -9.76
C ASP A 220 -20.65 7.24 -9.68
N GLU A 221 -21.75 8.00 -9.72
CA GLU A 221 -23.11 7.45 -9.66
C GLU A 221 -23.47 6.58 -10.89
N SER A 222 -22.70 6.69 -11.97
CA SER A 222 -22.90 5.91 -13.21
C SER A 222 -22.21 4.54 -13.18
N GLY A 223 -21.47 4.23 -12.10
CA GLY A 223 -20.72 2.98 -11.95
C GLY A 223 -19.33 3.02 -12.56
N GLY A 224 -18.86 4.21 -12.94
CA GLY A 224 -17.47 4.48 -13.31
C GLY A 224 -16.64 4.96 -12.12
N ALA A 225 -15.39 5.34 -12.39
CA ALA A 225 -14.52 5.94 -11.38
C ALA A 225 -13.51 6.93 -11.98
N HIS A 226 -13.15 7.94 -11.21
CA HIS A 226 -11.98 8.76 -11.44
C HIS A 226 -10.80 8.18 -10.68
N LEU A 227 -9.76 7.79 -11.40
CA LEU A 227 -8.52 7.23 -10.88
C LEU A 227 -7.44 8.32 -10.97
N THR A 228 -6.95 8.80 -9.84
CA THR A 228 -5.84 9.74 -9.80
C THR A 228 -4.68 9.09 -9.11
N VAL A 229 -3.55 8.97 -9.81
CA VAL A 229 -2.36 8.23 -9.38
C VAL A 229 -1.18 9.20 -9.30
N ALA A 230 -0.37 9.07 -8.23
CA ALA A 230 0.95 9.70 -8.15
C ALA A 230 2.01 8.62 -7.95
N ASN A 231 3.17 8.75 -8.63
CA ASN A 231 4.28 7.81 -8.47
C ASN A 231 5.66 8.47 -8.47
N VAL A 232 6.59 7.83 -7.76
CA VAL A 232 8.03 8.06 -7.79
C VAL A 232 8.72 6.70 -7.68
N GLY A 233 9.66 6.43 -8.58
CA GLY A 233 10.31 5.13 -8.71
C GLY A 233 9.67 4.28 -9.80
N ASP A 234 9.73 2.97 -9.66
CA ASP A 234 9.29 1.99 -10.64
C ASP A 234 8.19 1.03 -10.16
N SER A 235 7.63 1.25 -8.98
CA SER A 235 6.33 0.67 -8.63
C SER A 235 5.24 1.24 -9.55
N ARG A 236 4.31 0.40 -9.99
CA ARG A 236 3.42 0.73 -11.10
C ARG A 236 1.94 0.67 -10.74
N ALA A 237 1.14 1.46 -11.47
CA ALA A 237 -0.30 1.35 -11.51
C ALA A 237 -0.78 1.06 -12.95
N TYR A 238 -1.81 0.19 -13.05
CA TYR A 238 -2.41 -0.20 -14.32
C TYR A 238 -3.93 -0.10 -14.23
N TRP A 239 -4.55 0.32 -15.32
CA TRP A 239 -5.96 0.12 -15.57
C TRP A 239 -6.13 -1.11 -16.45
N LEU A 240 -6.85 -2.11 -15.95
CA LEU A 240 -6.98 -3.44 -16.59
C LEU A 240 -8.45 -3.72 -16.88
N GLN A 241 -8.73 -4.20 -18.09
CA GLN A 241 -10.07 -4.57 -18.54
C GLN A 241 -10.08 -5.99 -19.10
N ALA A 242 -11.23 -6.65 -19.06
CA ALA A 242 -11.40 -7.98 -19.69
C ALA A 242 -11.13 -7.94 -21.21
N ASP A 243 -11.39 -6.79 -21.84
CA ASP A 243 -10.90 -6.51 -23.19
C ASP A 243 -9.46 -5.96 -23.08
N PRO A 244 -8.46 -6.72 -23.57
CA PRO A 244 -7.06 -6.32 -23.44
C PRO A 244 -6.73 -4.97 -24.08
N ASP A 245 -7.41 -4.59 -25.16
CA ASP A 245 -7.19 -3.32 -25.87
C ASP A 245 -7.58 -2.10 -25.02
N GLY A 246 -8.41 -2.29 -24.01
CA GLY A 246 -8.78 -1.26 -23.02
C GLY A 246 -7.80 -1.12 -21.86
N SER A 247 -6.82 -2.02 -21.76
CA SER A 247 -5.87 -2.07 -20.66
C SER A 247 -4.64 -1.19 -20.92
N GLN A 248 -4.18 -0.47 -19.88
CA GLN A 248 -3.02 0.42 -20.00
C GLN A 248 -2.27 0.61 -18.69
N ARG A 249 -0.97 0.87 -18.77
CA ARG A 249 -0.16 1.36 -17.65
C ARG A 249 -0.47 2.84 -17.39
N LEU A 250 -0.69 3.19 -16.14
CA LEU A 250 -1.00 4.56 -15.71
C LEU A 250 0.24 5.33 -15.23
N THR A 251 1.30 4.65 -14.85
CA THR A 251 2.54 5.26 -14.34
C THR A 251 3.65 5.22 -15.38
N LEU A 252 4.62 6.09 -15.22
CA LEU A 252 5.87 6.10 -15.97
C LEU A 252 7.02 5.96 -14.97
N ASP A 253 7.92 5.00 -15.19
CA ASP A 253 8.96 4.70 -14.22
C ASP A 253 10.02 5.80 -14.14
N ASP A 254 10.51 6.07 -12.94
CA ASP A 254 11.72 6.84 -12.73
C ASP A 254 12.92 5.86 -12.70
N SER A 255 13.24 5.27 -13.86
CA SER A 255 14.34 4.32 -14.04
C SER A 255 15.23 4.71 -15.21
N LEU A 256 16.47 4.20 -15.21
CA LEU A 256 17.41 4.46 -16.28
C LEU A 256 16.91 3.90 -17.63
N ALA A 257 16.26 2.74 -17.62
CA ALA A 257 15.64 2.19 -18.82
C ALA A 257 14.61 3.15 -19.41
N GLN A 258 13.73 3.69 -18.56
CA GLN A 258 12.71 4.63 -19.03
C GLN A 258 13.31 5.94 -19.54
N GLU A 259 14.39 6.44 -18.93
CA GLU A 259 15.10 7.62 -19.44
C GLU A 259 15.73 7.37 -20.82
N MET A 260 16.29 6.16 -21.05
CA MET A 260 16.83 5.80 -22.36
C MET A 260 15.73 5.73 -23.43
N VAL A 261 14.56 5.23 -23.08
CA VAL A 261 13.38 5.23 -23.97
C VAL A 261 12.91 6.65 -24.25
N ASN A 262 12.76 7.47 -23.22
CA ASN A 262 12.26 8.85 -23.35
C ASN A 262 13.20 9.75 -24.21
N THR A 263 14.50 9.50 -24.13
CA THR A 263 15.49 10.22 -24.96
C THR A 263 15.66 9.65 -26.37
N GLY A 264 15.00 8.52 -26.67
CA GLY A 264 15.15 7.81 -27.94
C GLY A 264 16.52 7.12 -28.11
N ALA A 265 17.26 6.94 -27.01
CA ALA A 265 18.56 6.27 -27.02
C ALA A 265 18.42 4.75 -27.20
N MET A 266 17.33 4.17 -26.72
CA MET A 266 16.98 2.75 -26.87
C MET A 266 15.49 2.58 -27.14
N ASP A 267 15.11 1.49 -27.82
CA ASP A 267 13.73 1.02 -27.84
C ASP A 267 13.36 0.37 -26.49
N PRO A 268 12.06 0.25 -26.16
CA PRO A 268 11.61 -0.25 -24.85
C PRO A 268 12.16 -1.63 -24.50
N ASP A 269 12.16 -2.58 -25.45
CA ASP A 269 12.60 -3.94 -25.20
C ASP A 269 14.10 -3.99 -24.89
N SER A 270 14.92 -3.31 -25.72
CA SER A 270 16.36 -3.21 -25.51
C SER A 270 16.74 -2.49 -24.22
N ALA A 271 15.94 -1.50 -23.80
CA ALA A 271 16.17 -0.77 -22.57
C ALA A 271 15.91 -1.66 -21.34
N MET A 272 14.86 -2.49 -21.38
CA MET A 272 14.53 -3.42 -20.31
C MET A 272 15.49 -4.62 -20.22
N ASP A 273 16.09 -5.03 -21.34
CA ASP A 273 17.15 -6.06 -21.37
C ASP A 273 18.52 -5.55 -20.86
N SER A 274 18.64 -4.25 -20.60
CA SER A 274 19.89 -3.65 -20.11
C SER A 274 20.20 -4.12 -18.68
N PRO A 275 21.48 -4.41 -18.34
CA PRO A 275 21.89 -4.71 -16.96
C PRO A 275 21.57 -3.60 -15.93
N HIS A 276 21.25 -2.41 -16.39
CA HIS A 276 20.93 -1.23 -15.57
C HIS A 276 19.46 -0.82 -15.68
N ALA A 277 18.59 -1.69 -16.21
CA ALA A 277 17.17 -1.37 -16.44
C ALA A 277 16.47 -0.89 -15.17
N HIS A 278 16.74 -1.57 -14.04
CA HIS A 278 16.13 -1.32 -12.74
C HIS A 278 16.87 -0.29 -11.87
N VAL A 279 17.85 0.44 -12.41
CA VAL A 279 18.48 1.54 -11.67
C VAL A 279 17.51 2.70 -11.59
N LEU A 280 17.06 2.99 -10.37
CA LEU A 280 16.17 4.12 -10.10
C LEU A 280 16.89 5.45 -10.34
N THR A 281 16.19 6.39 -10.96
CA THR A 281 16.64 7.76 -11.15
C THR A 281 15.98 8.73 -10.18
N ARG A 282 14.89 8.29 -9.51
CA ARG A 282 14.20 8.98 -8.42
C ARG A 282 13.62 7.98 -7.43
N TRP A 283 13.67 8.34 -6.16
CA TRP A 283 13.12 7.58 -5.04
C TRP A 283 12.78 8.52 -3.86
N LEU A 284 12.07 8.05 -2.88
CA LEU A 284 11.91 8.72 -1.59
C LEU A 284 13.09 8.31 -0.70
N GLY A 285 13.88 9.28 -0.23
CA GLY A 285 15.05 8.99 0.60
C GLY A 285 15.62 10.27 1.23
N ALA A 286 16.45 10.08 2.27
CA ALA A 286 17.12 11.17 2.96
C ALA A 286 18.33 11.70 2.17
N ASP A 287 18.91 10.87 1.31
CA ASP A 287 20.06 11.18 0.44
C ASP A 287 19.62 11.74 -0.93
N GLY A 288 18.32 11.72 -1.22
CA GLY A 288 17.76 12.32 -2.42
C GLY A 288 17.95 13.84 -2.40
N GLU A 289 18.61 14.40 -3.42
CA GLU A 289 18.57 15.85 -3.60
C GLU A 289 17.11 16.31 -3.74
N PRO A 290 16.69 17.40 -3.09
CA PRO A 290 15.37 17.97 -3.30
C PRO A 290 15.19 18.36 -4.76
N ARG A 291 14.59 17.49 -5.55
CA ARG A 291 14.25 17.75 -6.96
C ARG A 291 12.75 17.97 -7.06
N PRO A 292 12.29 18.86 -7.95
CA PRO A 292 10.87 18.92 -8.27
C PRO A 292 10.39 17.53 -8.73
N TRP A 293 9.15 17.17 -8.39
CA TRP A 293 8.53 15.98 -8.96
C TRP A 293 8.53 16.06 -10.48
N SER A 294 8.58 14.90 -11.15
CA SER A 294 8.50 14.87 -12.61
C SER A 294 7.12 15.36 -13.10
N ASP A 295 7.07 15.95 -14.30
CA ASP A 295 5.80 16.42 -14.89
C ASP A 295 4.78 15.30 -15.11
N HIS A 296 5.23 14.05 -15.08
CA HIS A 296 4.41 12.84 -15.25
C HIS A 296 4.15 12.09 -13.94
N CYS A 297 4.57 12.64 -12.79
CA CYS A 297 4.36 11.98 -11.50
C CYS A 297 2.89 11.87 -11.09
N VAL A 298 1.98 12.64 -11.70
CA VAL A 298 0.53 12.54 -11.49
C VAL A 298 -0.18 12.27 -12.80
N ARG A 299 -1.12 11.33 -12.77
CA ARG A 299 -1.99 11.01 -13.89
C ARG A 299 -3.42 10.74 -13.42
N THR A 300 -4.39 11.26 -14.16
CA THR A 300 -5.81 11.00 -13.94
C THR A 300 -6.42 10.26 -15.12
N LEU A 301 -7.22 9.24 -14.84
CA LEU A 301 -8.02 8.49 -15.80
C LEU A 301 -9.48 8.48 -15.34
N HIS A 302 -10.43 8.73 -16.24
CA HIS A 302 -11.84 8.46 -16.02
C HIS A 302 -12.20 7.07 -16.59
N ALA A 303 -12.29 6.09 -15.72
CA ALA A 303 -12.70 4.72 -16.02
C ALA A 303 -14.22 4.66 -16.18
N ARG A 304 -14.71 4.52 -17.41
CA ARG A 304 -16.15 4.52 -17.77
C ARG A 304 -16.68 3.12 -18.07
N ALA A 305 -15.85 2.13 -18.09
CA ALA A 305 -16.17 0.73 -18.32
C ALA A 305 -15.72 -0.10 -17.12
N PRO A 306 -16.30 -1.29 -16.91
CA PRO A 306 -15.82 -2.22 -15.89
C PRO A 306 -14.34 -2.57 -16.07
N GLY A 307 -13.61 -2.66 -14.97
CA GLY A 307 -12.20 -3.01 -14.99
C GLY A 307 -11.63 -3.07 -13.58
N VAL A 308 -10.31 -3.14 -13.49
CA VAL A 308 -9.59 -3.23 -12.22
C VAL A 308 -8.43 -2.25 -12.23
N LEU A 309 -8.31 -1.43 -11.20
CA LEU A 309 -7.06 -0.73 -10.91
C LEU A 309 -6.14 -1.72 -10.17
N LEU A 310 -4.99 -2.01 -10.78
CA LEU A 310 -3.89 -2.74 -10.16
C LEU A 310 -2.81 -1.75 -9.75
N ILE A 311 -2.31 -1.86 -8.52
CA ILE A 311 -1.11 -1.19 -8.04
C ILE A 311 -0.16 -2.27 -7.54
N CYS A 312 1.11 -2.23 -7.94
CA CYS A 312 2.08 -3.27 -7.58
C CYS A 312 3.53 -2.77 -7.53
N SER A 313 4.37 -3.50 -6.77
CA SER A 313 5.83 -3.38 -6.83
C SER A 313 6.41 -4.09 -8.05
N ASP A 314 7.71 -3.96 -8.25
CA ASP A 314 8.44 -4.52 -9.39
C ASP A 314 8.51 -6.06 -9.35
N GLY A 315 8.42 -6.67 -8.17
CA GLY A 315 8.37 -8.12 -8.01
C GLY A 315 7.21 -8.81 -8.75
N LEU A 316 6.14 -8.08 -9.10
CA LEU A 316 5.11 -8.58 -10.00
C LEU A 316 5.45 -8.28 -11.45
N TRP A 317 5.62 -6.99 -11.81
CA TRP A 317 5.69 -6.58 -13.21
C TRP A 317 6.99 -7.00 -13.90
N ASN A 318 8.04 -7.34 -13.17
CA ASN A 318 9.24 -7.99 -13.73
C ASN A 318 8.95 -9.32 -14.42
N TYR A 319 7.87 -10.00 -14.03
CA TYR A 319 7.42 -11.24 -14.65
C TYR A 319 6.23 -11.05 -15.60
N LEU A 320 5.44 -10.00 -15.39
CA LEU A 320 4.25 -9.66 -16.18
C LEU A 320 4.23 -8.15 -16.50
N PRO A 321 5.13 -7.65 -17.38
CA PRO A 321 5.21 -6.22 -17.66
C PRO A 321 4.03 -5.68 -18.47
N GLU A 322 3.39 -6.54 -19.26
CA GLU A 322 2.39 -6.16 -20.24
C GLU A 322 0.97 -6.10 -19.68
N SER A 323 0.28 -4.98 -19.88
CA SER A 323 -1.08 -4.78 -19.40
C SER A 323 -2.07 -5.88 -19.85
N PRO A 324 -2.03 -6.42 -21.07
CA PRO A 324 -2.91 -7.51 -21.48
C PRO A 324 -2.68 -8.81 -20.69
N ALA A 325 -1.45 -9.15 -20.37
CA ALA A 325 -1.12 -10.34 -19.60
C ALA A 325 -1.60 -10.21 -18.14
N LEU A 326 -1.40 -9.03 -17.53
CA LEU A 326 -1.93 -8.70 -16.21
C LEU A 326 -3.45 -8.75 -16.18
N ALA A 327 -4.11 -8.20 -17.21
CA ALA A 327 -5.57 -8.15 -17.32
C ALA A 327 -6.17 -9.56 -17.36
N ALA A 328 -5.54 -10.49 -18.07
CA ALA A 328 -6.01 -11.87 -18.18
C ALA A 328 -6.11 -12.58 -16.81
N ILE A 329 -5.30 -12.19 -15.84
CA ILE A 329 -5.36 -12.74 -14.47
C ILE A 329 -6.23 -11.86 -13.58
N ALA A 330 -5.99 -10.55 -13.59
CA ALA A 330 -6.64 -9.60 -12.68
C ALA A 330 -8.16 -9.50 -12.85
N THR A 331 -8.69 -9.81 -14.05
CA THR A 331 -10.12 -9.73 -14.37
C THR A 331 -10.80 -11.08 -14.48
N ALA A 332 -10.08 -12.19 -14.24
CA ALA A 332 -10.61 -13.54 -14.41
C ALA A 332 -11.52 -14.00 -13.27
N ASP A 333 -11.37 -13.43 -12.08
CA ASP A 333 -12.05 -13.86 -10.84
C ASP A 333 -12.35 -12.67 -9.94
N ALA A 334 -12.93 -12.93 -8.77
CA ALA A 334 -13.09 -11.94 -7.71
C ALA A 334 -11.73 -11.37 -7.26
N PRO A 335 -11.67 -10.14 -6.69
CA PRO A 335 -10.41 -9.45 -6.44
C PRO A 335 -9.38 -10.23 -5.62
N MET A 336 -9.79 -10.90 -4.54
CA MET A 336 -8.84 -11.63 -3.69
C MET A 336 -8.25 -12.88 -4.38
N PRO A 337 -9.03 -13.79 -4.99
CA PRO A 337 -8.49 -14.86 -5.82
C PRO A 337 -7.57 -14.36 -6.94
N ALA A 338 -7.94 -13.26 -7.61
CA ALA A 338 -7.13 -12.67 -8.68
C ALA A 338 -5.80 -12.10 -8.14
N ALA A 339 -5.82 -11.40 -7.00
CA ALA A 339 -4.60 -10.89 -6.36
C ALA A 339 -3.65 -12.02 -5.97
N ARG A 340 -4.19 -13.11 -5.37
CA ARG A 340 -3.40 -14.31 -5.06
C ARG A 340 -2.80 -14.93 -6.32
N ALA A 341 -3.59 -15.06 -7.39
CA ALA A 341 -3.11 -15.64 -8.65
C ALA A 341 -1.98 -14.83 -9.28
N LEU A 342 -2.00 -13.50 -9.18
CA LEU A 342 -0.90 -12.64 -9.63
C LEU A 342 0.38 -12.87 -8.83
N VAL A 343 0.27 -12.90 -7.50
CA VAL A 343 1.42 -13.17 -6.62
C VAL A 343 1.96 -14.59 -6.81
N ASP A 344 1.08 -15.59 -6.88
CA ASP A 344 1.46 -16.98 -7.09
C ASP A 344 2.13 -17.20 -8.46
N TYR A 345 1.70 -16.45 -9.50
CA TYR A 345 2.38 -16.43 -10.79
C TYR A 345 3.83 -15.94 -10.67
N ALA A 346 4.04 -14.79 -10.00
CA ALA A 346 5.37 -14.22 -9.82
C ALA A 346 6.27 -15.15 -8.98
N LEU A 347 5.74 -15.77 -7.92
CA LEU A 347 6.45 -16.78 -7.11
C LEU A 347 6.84 -17.99 -7.94
N ALA A 348 5.95 -18.52 -8.77
CA ALA A 348 6.20 -19.66 -9.65
C ALA A 348 7.22 -19.32 -10.76
N ALA A 349 7.25 -18.09 -11.23
CA ALA A 349 8.21 -17.58 -12.21
C ALA A 349 9.61 -17.33 -11.62
N GLY A 350 9.74 -17.38 -10.29
CA GLY A 350 11.04 -17.27 -9.60
C GLY A 350 10.96 -16.54 -8.28
N GLY A 351 10.06 -15.57 -8.12
CA GLY A 351 9.87 -14.80 -6.87
C GLY A 351 11.17 -14.20 -6.35
N LYS A 352 11.93 -13.54 -7.23
CA LYS A 352 13.27 -13.04 -6.87
C LYS A 352 13.21 -11.84 -5.93
N ASP A 353 12.12 -11.10 -5.97
CA ASP A 353 11.88 -9.92 -5.16
C ASP A 353 10.64 -10.04 -4.29
N ASN A 354 10.41 -9.06 -3.43
CA ASN A 354 9.17 -8.87 -2.70
C ASN A 354 8.05 -8.55 -3.70
N ILE A 355 6.86 -9.09 -3.48
CA ILE A 355 5.75 -8.99 -4.43
C ILE A 355 4.55 -8.38 -3.71
N THR A 356 4.16 -7.19 -4.11
CA THR A 356 2.99 -6.51 -3.55
C THR A 356 1.98 -6.18 -4.62
N VAL A 357 0.72 -6.52 -4.37
CA VAL A 357 -0.43 -6.36 -5.27
C VAL A 357 -1.60 -5.75 -4.50
N ALA A 358 -2.16 -4.68 -5.05
CA ALA A 358 -3.45 -4.14 -4.63
C ALA A 358 -4.41 -4.09 -5.83
N LEU A 359 -5.59 -4.70 -5.71
CA LEU A 359 -6.63 -4.70 -6.74
C LEU A 359 -7.87 -3.95 -6.27
N VAL A 360 -8.34 -3.02 -7.10
CA VAL A 360 -9.59 -2.27 -6.89
C VAL A 360 -10.49 -2.46 -8.08
N PRO A 361 -11.59 -3.21 -7.97
CA PRO A 361 -12.55 -3.37 -9.07
C PRO A 361 -13.40 -2.10 -9.29
N VAL A 362 -13.74 -1.84 -10.54
CA VAL A 362 -14.68 -0.81 -10.99
C VAL A 362 -15.66 -1.48 -11.97
N PRO A 363 -16.98 -1.43 -11.79
CA PRO A 363 -17.68 -0.78 -10.70
C PRO A 363 -17.39 -1.46 -9.36
N PHE A 364 -17.29 -0.66 -8.31
CA PHE A 364 -17.14 -1.16 -6.96
C PHE A 364 -18.51 -1.72 -6.50
N SER A 365 -18.58 -3.01 -6.20
CA SER A 365 -19.73 -3.59 -5.53
C SER A 365 -19.32 -3.95 -4.11
N GLU A 366 -19.86 -3.24 -3.10
CA GLU A 366 -19.84 -3.80 -1.75
C GLU A 366 -20.61 -5.12 -1.77
N GLN A 367 -19.92 -6.24 -1.67
CA GLN A 367 -20.62 -7.47 -1.31
C GLN A 367 -21.08 -7.28 0.13
N PRO A 368 -22.39 -7.45 0.43
CA PRO A 368 -22.85 -7.43 1.80
C PRO A 368 -22.09 -8.54 2.53
N GLY A 369 -21.19 -8.12 3.44
CA GLY A 369 -20.49 -9.05 4.31
C GLY A 369 -21.52 -9.90 5.02
N GLU A 370 -21.42 -11.21 4.92
CA GLU A 370 -22.11 -12.11 5.82
C GLU A 370 -21.75 -11.66 7.24
N ALA A 371 -22.77 -11.16 7.95
CA ALA A 371 -22.63 -10.84 9.35
C ALA A 371 -22.33 -12.12 10.12
N PRO A 372 -21.40 -12.09 11.11
CA PRO A 372 -21.03 -13.25 11.91
C PRO A 372 -22.17 -13.81 12.75
#